data_4bf94f086fa3527710366c7d6c4cdd1b
#
_entry.id   4bf94f086fa3527710366c7d6c4cdd1b
#
_cell.length_a   1.000
_cell.length_b   1.000
_cell.length_c   1.000
_cell.angle_alpha   90.00
_cell.angle_beta   90.00
_cell.angle_gamma   90.00
#
_symmetry.space_group_name_H-M   'P 1'
#
loop_
_entity.id
_entity.type
_entity.pdbx_description
1 polymer ?
#
loop_
_entity_poly.entity_id
_entity_poly.type
_entity_poly.pdbx_seq_one_letter_code
_entity_poly.pdbx_strand_id
1 'polypeptide(L)'
;ISQLYALYPADMISPVKTPELAAAARATLERRLSHGGGHTGWSRAWIINMWARLFDGEKVGENIQALLAHSTSINMFDMHPPFQIDGNFGGGAGIGEAVFQSECGELHFLPALPPMWKSGSVKGLRARGGFEVSFDWAEGSLSSAKIISLAGQPAVIRTDKKITVTANSKNIPLAENNGTYSFDTEQGMVYTISV
;
A
#
# COMPACT_ATOMS: atom_id res chain seq x y z
N ILE A 1 12.57 -4.14 -16.14
CA ILE A 1 11.27 -3.49 -15.78
C ILE A 1 11.38 -2.01 -15.45
N SER A 2 12.55 -1.38 -15.63
CA SER A 2 12.82 0.03 -15.34
C SER A 2 11.89 1.01 -16.08
N GLN A 3 11.33 0.63 -17.23
CA GLN A 3 10.30 1.42 -17.93
C GLN A 3 9.00 1.60 -17.12
N LEU A 4 8.79 0.81 -16.06
CA LEU A 4 7.66 0.92 -15.15
C LEU A 4 7.94 1.83 -13.94
N TYR A 5 9.01 2.63 -13.98
CA TYR A 5 9.31 3.63 -12.95
C TYR A 5 8.12 4.57 -12.69
N ALA A 6 7.35 4.90 -13.73
CA ALA A 6 6.15 5.74 -13.63
C ALA A 6 5.04 5.11 -12.76
N LEU A 7 5.02 3.77 -12.62
CA LEU A 7 4.12 3.05 -11.72
C LEU A 7 4.69 3.03 -10.29
N TYR A 8 5.97 2.65 -10.15
CA TYR A 8 6.70 2.63 -8.88
C TYR A 8 8.21 2.82 -9.12
N PRO A 9 8.86 3.73 -8.38
CA PRO A 9 8.40 4.48 -7.20
C PRO A 9 7.60 5.75 -7.47
N ALA A 10 7.50 6.21 -8.73
CA ALA A 10 6.60 7.33 -9.04
C ALA A 10 5.12 6.92 -8.88
N ASP A 11 4.22 7.91 -8.93
CA ASP A 11 2.78 7.75 -8.78
C ASP A 11 2.01 8.30 -10.01
N MET A 12 2.66 8.26 -11.17
CA MET A 12 2.11 8.76 -12.43
C MET A 12 1.11 7.79 -13.07
N ILE A 13 1.23 6.49 -12.74
CA ILE A 13 0.32 5.43 -13.19
C ILE A 13 -0.46 4.89 -11.99
N SER A 14 -1.79 4.92 -12.09
CA SER A 14 -2.68 4.47 -11.03
C SER A 14 -3.90 3.76 -11.63
N PRO A 15 -4.36 2.62 -11.08
CA PRO A 15 -5.60 1.96 -11.53
C PRO A 15 -6.83 2.85 -11.40
N VAL A 16 -6.81 3.85 -10.51
CA VAL A 16 -7.91 4.78 -10.29
C VAL A 16 -7.85 5.99 -11.23
N LYS A 17 -6.67 6.62 -11.34
CA LYS A 17 -6.52 7.90 -12.07
C LYS A 17 -6.17 7.72 -13.55
N THR A 18 -5.45 6.65 -13.88
CA THR A 18 -4.97 6.35 -15.24
C THR A 18 -5.16 4.87 -15.57
N PRO A 19 -6.41 4.36 -15.58
CA PRO A 19 -6.69 2.91 -15.68
C PRO A 19 -6.14 2.27 -16.95
N GLU A 20 -6.13 2.96 -18.07
CA GLU A 20 -5.55 2.46 -19.33
C GLU A 20 -4.04 2.26 -19.23
N LEU A 21 -3.33 3.23 -18.61
CA LEU A 21 -1.89 3.09 -18.37
C LEU A 21 -1.58 2.00 -17.35
N ALA A 22 -2.42 1.83 -16.34
CA ALA A 22 -2.29 0.76 -15.37
C ALA A 22 -2.49 -0.63 -16.03
N ALA A 23 -3.45 -0.77 -16.94
CA ALA A 23 -3.63 -1.99 -17.72
C ALA A 23 -2.42 -2.29 -18.62
N ALA A 24 -1.87 -1.27 -19.29
CA ALA A 24 -0.65 -1.39 -20.09
C ALA A 24 0.59 -1.76 -19.24
N ALA A 25 0.70 -1.18 -18.03
CA ALA A 25 1.76 -1.52 -17.08
C ALA A 25 1.65 -2.97 -16.60
N ARG A 26 0.43 -3.43 -16.29
CA ARG A 26 0.15 -4.85 -15.95
C ARG A 26 0.59 -5.79 -17.08
N ALA A 27 0.13 -5.57 -18.29
CA ALA A 27 0.48 -6.38 -19.45
C ALA A 27 2.00 -6.39 -19.71
N THR A 28 2.67 -5.25 -19.51
CA THR A 28 4.13 -5.14 -19.62
C THR A 28 4.84 -5.97 -18.55
N LEU A 29 4.38 -5.89 -17.31
CA LEU A 29 4.95 -6.65 -16.19
C LEU A 29 4.77 -8.15 -16.39
N GLU A 30 3.57 -8.60 -16.72
CA GLU A 30 3.24 -10.01 -17.01
C GLU A 30 4.09 -10.56 -18.15
N ARG A 31 4.19 -9.83 -19.26
CA ARG A 31 5.04 -10.23 -20.39
C ARG A 31 6.51 -10.35 -20.00
N ARG A 32 7.03 -9.42 -19.21
CA ARG A 32 8.42 -9.48 -18.74
C ARG A 32 8.66 -10.68 -17.84
N LEU A 33 7.74 -10.93 -16.91
CA LEU A 33 7.86 -12.05 -15.97
C LEU A 33 7.71 -13.41 -16.65
N SER A 34 6.92 -13.53 -17.71
CA SER A 34 6.80 -14.78 -18.48
C SER A 34 8.08 -15.16 -19.24
N HIS A 35 9.03 -14.24 -19.42
CA HIS A 35 10.32 -14.47 -20.05
C HIS A 35 11.48 -14.48 -19.03
N GLY A 36 11.17 -14.65 -17.76
CA GLY A 36 12.11 -14.57 -16.65
C GLY A 36 12.19 -13.18 -16.02
N GLY A 37 12.73 -13.11 -14.83
CA GLY A 37 12.84 -11.89 -14.03
C GLY A 37 12.53 -12.16 -12.56
N GLY A 38 12.92 -11.23 -11.68
CA GLY A 38 12.73 -11.39 -10.25
C GLY A 38 13.56 -12.50 -9.61
N HIS A 39 14.70 -12.85 -10.21
CA HIS A 39 15.58 -13.92 -9.71
C HIS A 39 16.40 -13.49 -8.50
N THR A 40 16.56 -12.18 -8.31
CA THR A 40 17.36 -11.60 -7.23
C THR A 40 16.45 -10.83 -6.27
N GLY A 41 16.89 -10.64 -5.03
CA GLY A 41 16.07 -10.07 -4.00
C GLY A 41 15.54 -8.68 -4.33
N TRP A 42 16.42 -7.73 -4.72
CA TRP A 42 15.93 -6.37 -5.04
C TRP A 42 15.00 -6.33 -6.26
N SER A 43 15.26 -7.19 -7.27
CA SER A 43 14.35 -7.30 -8.42
C SER A 43 12.98 -7.82 -8.03
N ARG A 44 12.94 -8.82 -7.14
CA ARG A 44 11.69 -9.38 -6.59
C ARG A 44 10.97 -8.36 -5.74
N ALA A 45 11.69 -7.66 -4.87
CA ALA A 45 11.14 -6.60 -4.04
C ALA A 45 10.50 -5.48 -4.88
N TRP A 46 11.12 -5.09 -5.99
CA TRP A 46 10.54 -4.10 -6.90
C TRP A 46 9.25 -4.59 -7.56
N ILE A 47 9.21 -5.88 -7.96
CA ILE A 47 8.01 -6.52 -8.52
C ILE A 47 6.86 -6.53 -7.49
N ILE A 48 7.15 -6.79 -6.21
CA ILE A 48 6.15 -6.72 -5.13
C ILE A 48 5.51 -5.33 -5.10
N ASN A 49 6.31 -4.27 -5.10
CA ASN A 49 5.83 -2.90 -5.10
C ASN A 49 4.98 -2.57 -6.34
N MET A 50 5.37 -3.04 -7.52
CA MET A 50 4.61 -2.85 -8.75
C MET A 50 3.24 -3.52 -8.70
N TRP A 51 3.17 -4.76 -8.20
CA TRP A 51 1.89 -5.44 -8.01
C TRP A 51 1.01 -4.77 -6.95
N ALA A 52 1.63 -4.27 -5.86
CA ALA A 52 0.90 -3.50 -4.85
C ALA A 52 0.28 -2.24 -5.44
N ARG A 53 1.00 -1.51 -6.32
CA ARG A 53 0.46 -0.34 -7.03
C ARG A 53 -0.59 -0.67 -8.08
N LEU A 54 -0.63 -1.90 -8.57
CA LEU A 54 -1.68 -2.43 -9.45
C LEU A 54 -2.85 -3.06 -8.69
N PHE A 55 -2.85 -2.98 -7.36
CA PHE A 55 -3.87 -3.51 -6.46
C PHE A 55 -4.08 -5.02 -6.59
N ASP A 56 -3.01 -5.75 -6.86
CA ASP A 56 -3.04 -7.20 -7.04
C ASP A 56 -2.44 -7.92 -5.82
N GLY A 57 -3.27 -8.11 -4.80
CA GLY A 57 -2.85 -8.73 -3.53
C GLY A 57 -2.42 -10.19 -3.67
N GLU A 58 -2.96 -10.94 -4.63
CA GLU A 58 -2.55 -12.31 -4.89
C GLU A 58 -1.10 -12.34 -5.39
N LYS A 59 -0.79 -11.53 -6.40
CA LYS A 59 0.57 -11.41 -6.94
C LYS A 59 1.56 -10.84 -5.92
N VAL A 60 1.11 -9.93 -5.06
CA VAL A 60 1.93 -9.45 -3.93
C VAL A 60 2.28 -10.61 -3.02
N GLY A 61 1.30 -11.40 -2.58
CA GLY A 61 1.51 -12.54 -1.69
C GLY A 61 2.46 -13.59 -2.27
N GLU A 62 2.24 -13.98 -3.55
CA GLU A 62 3.12 -14.91 -4.27
C GLU A 62 4.58 -14.42 -4.30
N ASN A 63 4.79 -13.14 -4.60
CA ASN A 63 6.14 -12.58 -4.72
C ASN A 63 6.82 -12.35 -3.36
N ILE A 64 6.07 -12.04 -2.29
CA ILE A 64 6.62 -12.01 -0.92
C ILE A 64 7.09 -13.40 -0.51
N GLN A 65 6.28 -14.44 -0.74
CA GLN A 65 6.69 -15.82 -0.45
C GLN A 65 7.94 -16.21 -1.23
N ALA A 66 8.01 -15.86 -2.51
CA ALA A 66 9.17 -16.16 -3.35
C ALA A 66 10.43 -15.38 -2.90
N LEU A 67 10.27 -14.12 -2.45
CA LEU A 67 11.38 -13.34 -1.86
C LEU A 67 11.94 -14.03 -0.63
N LEU A 68 11.08 -14.43 0.30
CA LEU A 68 11.49 -15.10 1.54
C LEU A 68 12.09 -16.49 1.29
N ALA A 69 11.54 -17.25 0.35
CA ALA A 69 11.98 -18.62 0.07
C ALA A 69 13.30 -18.70 -0.72
N HIS A 70 13.56 -17.76 -1.62
CA HIS A 70 14.65 -17.89 -2.59
C HIS A 70 15.72 -16.80 -2.52
N SER A 71 15.38 -15.66 -1.94
CA SER A 71 16.24 -14.47 -1.93
C SER A 71 16.46 -13.88 -0.54
N THR A 72 16.18 -14.66 0.51
CA THR A 72 16.39 -14.24 1.89
C THR A 72 17.16 -15.33 2.63
N SER A 73 18.25 -14.96 3.28
CA SER A 73 19.02 -15.89 4.09
C SER A 73 18.43 -16.05 5.50
N ILE A 74 18.93 -17.04 6.28
CA ILE A 74 18.44 -17.33 7.62
C ILE A 74 18.57 -16.16 8.61
N ASN A 75 19.46 -15.20 8.34
CA ASN A 75 19.64 -13.99 9.12
C ASN A 75 18.77 -12.83 8.61
N MET A 76 17.83 -13.11 7.73
CA MET A 76 16.90 -12.15 7.09
C MET A 76 17.57 -11.16 6.12
N PHE A 77 18.85 -11.33 5.79
CA PHE A 77 19.49 -10.52 4.76
C PHE A 77 19.07 -10.97 3.36
N ASP A 78 18.83 -10.01 2.50
CA ASP A 78 18.58 -10.25 1.09
C ASP A 78 19.78 -10.87 0.40
N MET A 79 19.51 -11.77 -0.53
CA MET A 79 20.50 -12.47 -1.33
C MET A 79 20.33 -12.15 -2.81
N HIS A 80 21.30 -11.38 -3.31
CA HIS A 80 21.33 -11.12 -4.75
C HIS A 80 22.08 -12.19 -5.55
N PRO A 81 23.11 -12.93 -5.14
CA PRO A 81 24.32 -12.73 -4.36
C PRO A 81 25.33 -11.78 -5.04
N PRO A 82 26.20 -11.02 -4.30
CA PRO A 82 26.24 -10.99 -2.84
C PRO A 82 25.03 -10.24 -2.25
N PHE A 83 24.98 -10.09 -0.92
CA PHE A 83 24.00 -9.31 -0.19
C PHE A 83 23.85 -7.89 -0.76
N GLN A 84 22.59 -7.46 -0.90
CA GLN A 84 22.21 -6.09 -1.25
C GLN A 84 21.04 -5.67 -0.36
N ILE A 85 21.22 -4.59 0.41
CA ILE A 85 20.19 -4.08 1.33
C ILE A 85 18.93 -3.63 0.60
N ASP A 86 19.04 -3.35 -0.69
CA ASP A 86 17.91 -2.94 -1.55
C ASP A 86 16.74 -3.91 -1.49
N GLY A 87 17.01 -5.23 -1.45
CA GLY A 87 15.99 -6.25 -1.36
C GLY A 87 15.27 -6.22 -0.01
N ASN A 88 15.99 -5.95 1.08
CA ASN A 88 15.39 -5.79 2.40
C ASN A 88 14.48 -4.55 2.46
N PHE A 89 14.98 -3.40 2.02
CA PHE A 89 14.19 -2.17 2.05
C PHE A 89 13.02 -2.22 1.07
N GLY A 90 13.27 -2.70 -0.15
CA GLY A 90 12.21 -2.84 -1.14
C GLY A 90 11.15 -3.87 -0.75
N GLY A 91 11.55 -4.98 -0.11
CA GLY A 91 10.62 -5.98 0.43
C GLY A 91 9.75 -5.40 1.55
N GLY A 92 10.37 -4.68 2.50
CA GLY A 92 9.64 -3.98 3.56
C GLY A 92 8.69 -2.91 3.02
N ALA A 93 9.14 -2.12 2.02
CA ALA A 93 8.29 -1.15 1.32
C ALA A 93 7.10 -1.84 0.63
N GLY A 94 7.33 -2.97 -0.06
CA GLY A 94 6.28 -3.71 -0.74
C GLY A 94 5.21 -4.28 0.21
N ILE A 95 5.61 -4.73 1.40
CA ILE A 95 4.68 -5.11 2.47
C ILE A 95 3.86 -3.90 2.91
N GLY A 96 4.51 -2.75 3.11
CA GLY A 96 3.84 -1.49 3.44
C GLY A 96 2.83 -1.08 2.37
N GLU A 97 3.23 -1.06 1.10
CA GLU A 97 2.38 -0.72 -0.06
C GLU A 97 1.18 -1.67 -0.22
N ALA A 98 1.33 -2.94 0.18
CA ALA A 98 0.23 -3.91 0.13
C ALA A 98 -0.90 -3.58 1.11
N VAL A 99 -0.56 -3.08 2.29
CA VAL A 99 -1.54 -2.81 3.35
C VAL A 99 -1.98 -1.36 3.42
N PHE A 100 -1.15 -0.41 2.93
CA PHE A 100 -1.48 1.00 2.98
C PHE A 100 -0.72 1.80 1.93
N GLN A 101 -1.42 2.69 1.22
CA GLN A 101 -0.82 3.64 0.29
C GLN A 101 -1.30 5.06 0.61
N SER A 102 -0.42 6.04 0.47
CA SER A 102 -0.74 7.47 0.64
C SER A 102 -0.39 8.28 -0.61
N GLU A 103 -0.69 7.70 -1.76
CA GLU A 103 -0.38 8.26 -3.06
C GLU A 103 -1.54 9.08 -3.62
N CYS A 104 -1.23 9.97 -4.55
CA CYS A 104 -2.23 10.75 -5.25
C CYS A 104 -3.14 11.61 -4.33
N GLY A 105 -2.69 11.90 -3.11
CA GLY A 105 -3.44 12.69 -2.12
C GLY A 105 -4.51 11.91 -1.37
N GLU A 106 -4.50 10.58 -1.43
CA GLU A 106 -5.46 9.70 -0.78
C GLU A 106 -4.78 8.80 0.25
N LEU A 107 -5.48 8.47 1.33
CA LEU A 107 -5.12 7.46 2.32
C LEU A 107 -5.88 6.18 1.95
N HIS A 108 -5.23 5.25 1.29
CA HIS A 108 -5.85 4.03 0.78
C HIS A 108 -5.50 2.84 1.67
N PHE A 109 -6.50 2.32 2.38
CA PHE A 109 -6.36 1.17 3.27
C PHE A 109 -6.54 -0.13 2.50
N LEU A 110 -5.64 -1.10 2.71
CA LEU A 110 -5.65 -2.45 2.17
C LEU A 110 -5.73 -2.56 0.64
N PRO A 111 -5.01 -1.70 -0.13
CA PRO A 111 -5.15 -1.65 -1.59
C PRO A 111 -4.79 -2.94 -2.30
N ALA A 112 -3.84 -3.72 -1.75
CA ALA A 112 -3.34 -4.95 -2.34
C ALA A 112 -3.07 -6.02 -1.28
N LEU A 113 -3.98 -6.16 -0.32
CA LEU A 113 -3.84 -7.12 0.77
C LEU A 113 -3.76 -8.55 0.22
N PRO A 114 -2.70 -9.32 0.51
CA PRO A 114 -2.63 -10.73 0.13
C PRO A 114 -3.81 -11.52 0.75
N PRO A 115 -4.51 -12.39 -0.03
CA PRO A 115 -5.69 -13.11 0.47
C PRO A 115 -5.45 -13.98 1.70
N MET A 116 -4.20 -14.37 1.93
CA MET A 116 -3.80 -15.16 3.10
C MET A 116 -3.70 -14.33 4.39
N TRP A 117 -3.63 -13.00 4.31
CA TRP A 117 -3.56 -12.10 5.47
C TRP A 117 -4.96 -11.74 5.95
N LYS A 118 -5.67 -12.74 6.50
CA LYS A 118 -7.08 -12.62 6.91
C LYS A 118 -7.30 -11.57 7.99
N SER A 119 -6.37 -11.41 8.91
CA SER A 119 -6.44 -10.42 9.98
C SER A 119 -5.06 -9.90 10.31
N GLY A 120 -5.00 -8.68 10.81
CA GLY A 120 -3.76 -8.05 11.22
C GLY A 120 -3.96 -6.63 11.71
N SER A 121 -2.86 -6.00 12.06
CA SER A 121 -2.82 -4.61 12.50
C SER A 121 -1.53 -3.92 12.10
N VAL A 122 -1.62 -2.62 11.90
CA VAL A 122 -0.48 -1.74 11.66
C VAL A 122 -0.58 -0.54 12.58
N LYS A 123 0.56 -0.08 13.10
CA LYS A 123 0.61 1.07 14.01
C LYS A 123 1.69 2.05 13.60
N GLY A 124 1.33 3.33 13.58
CA GLY A 124 2.28 4.44 13.46
C GLY A 124 2.91 4.62 12.08
N LEU A 125 2.27 4.18 10.99
CA LEU A 125 2.74 4.47 9.63
C LEU A 125 2.63 5.97 9.35
N ARG A 126 3.69 6.51 8.75
CA ARG A 126 3.66 7.88 8.24
C ARG A 126 3.08 7.90 6.83
N ALA A 127 2.16 8.84 6.61
CA ALA A 127 1.49 9.03 5.35
C ALA A 127 1.72 10.45 4.82
N ARG A 128 1.66 10.59 3.49
CA ARG A 128 1.72 11.90 2.83
C ARG A 128 0.56 12.78 3.27
N GLY A 129 0.77 14.08 3.27
CA GLY A 129 -0.18 15.05 3.84
C GLY A 129 0.03 15.30 5.35
N GLY A 130 1.08 14.72 5.95
CA GLY A 130 1.41 14.89 7.35
C GLY A 130 0.48 14.12 8.27
N PHE A 131 0.24 12.85 7.96
CA PHE A 131 -0.57 11.96 8.78
C PHE A 131 0.26 10.85 9.41
N GLU A 132 -0.20 10.38 10.58
CA GLU A 132 0.22 9.10 11.15
C GLU A 132 -1.02 8.21 11.25
N VAL A 133 -0.92 6.98 10.72
CA VAL A 133 -2.07 6.08 10.64
C VAL A 133 -1.79 4.78 11.40
N SER A 134 -2.83 4.27 12.03
CA SER A 134 -2.87 2.95 12.65
C SER A 134 -4.20 2.32 12.28
N PHE A 135 -4.23 1.02 11.99
CA PHE A 135 -5.47 0.35 11.58
C PHE A 135 -5.42 -1.14 11.85
N ASP A 136 -6.60 -1.73 11.96
CA ASP A 136 -6.82 -3.14 12.12
C ASP A 136 -7.71 -3.65 10.98
N TRP A 137 -7.51 -4.91 10.59
CA TRP A 137 -8.38 -5.60 9.64
C TRP A 137 -8.73 -7.00 10.11
N ALA A 138 -9.89 -7.46 9.71
CA ALA A 138 -10.39 -8.81 9.96
C ALA A 138 -11.13 -9.30 8.71
N GLU A 139 -11.05 -10.60 8.45
CA GLU A 139 -11.65 -11.25 7.27
C GLU A 139 -11.30 -10.54 5.94
N GLY A 140 -10.04 -10.04 5.86
CA GLY A 140 -9.54 -9.34 4.68
C GLY A 140 -10.10 -7.93 4.47
N SER A 141 -10.83 -7.38 5.43
CA SER A 141 -11.47 -6.06 5.34
C SER A 141 -11.07 -5.14 6.49
N LEU A 142 -10.98 -3.84 6.23
CA LEU A 142 -10.74 -2.84 7.27
C LEU A 142 -11.81 -2.96 8.36
N SER A 143 -11.40 -3.01 9.61
CA SER A 143 -12.31 -3.03 10.77
C SER A 143 -12.31 -1.72 11.55
N SER A 144 -11.15 -1.11 11.70
CA SER A 144 -11.02 0.21 12.33
C SER A 144 -9.73 0.90 11.88
N ALA A 145 -9.71 2.22 11.93
CA ALA A 145 -8.48 2.97 11.77
C ALA A 145 -8.44 4.21 12.67
N LYS A 146 -7.21 4.67 12.94
CA LYS A 146 -6.91 5.89 13.66
C LYS A 146 -5.96 6.72 12.83
N ILE A 147 -6.30 8.00 12.65
CA ILE A 147 -5.46 8.98 11.95
C ILE A 147 -5.10 10.09 12.93
N ILE A 148 -3.84 10.41 13.03
CA ILE A 148 -3.34 11.62 13.70
C ILE A 148 -2.95 12.62 12.63
N SER A 149 -3.59 13.78 12.61
CA SER A 149 -3.21 14.87 11.71
C SER A 149 -2.05 15.64 12.31
N LEU A 150 -0.89 15.60 11.66
CA LEU A 150 0.31 16.27 12.13
C LEU A 150 0.47 17.67 11.53
N ALA A 151 -0.19 17.94 10.42
CA ALA A 151 -0.05 19.17 9.65
C ALA A 151 -1.38 19.92 9.39
N GLY A 152 -2.52 19.40 9.85
CA GLY A 152 -3.84 20.03 9.65
C GLY A 152 -4.31 20.01 8.20
N GLN A 153 -3.80 19.12 7.35
CA GLN A 153 -4.23 19.01 5.97
C GLN A 153 -5.55 18.24 5.86
N PRO A 154 -6.41 18.51 4.87
CA PRO A 154 -7.59 17.70 4.61
C PRO A 154 -7.24 16.22 4.41
N ALA A 155 -8.01 15.33 5.02
CA ALA A 155 -7.87 13.89 4.83
C ALA A 155 -8.82 13.40 3.74
N VAL A 156 -8.31 12.57 2.83
CA VAL A 156 -9.11 11.87 1.82
C VAL A 156 -8.87 10.38 1.99
N ILE A 157 -9.87 9.64 2.40
CA ILE A 157 -9.77 8.20 2.69
C ILE A 157 -10.40 7.43 1.53
N ARG A 158 -9.66 6.49 0.97
CA ARG A 158 -10.17 5.51 0.01
C ARG A 158 -10.42 4.17 0.69
N THR A 159 -11.63 3.67 0.58
CA THR A 159 -12.05 2.36 1.08
C THR A 159 -13.32 1.90 0.35
N ASP A 160 -13.51 0.59 0.26
CA ASP A 160 -14.73 -0.04 -0.28
C ASP A 160 -15.86 -0.13 0.74
N LYS A 161 -15.61 0.29 1.99
CA LYS A 161 -16.56 0.23 3.09
C LYS A 161 -17.15 1.61 3.39
N LYS A 162 -18.41 1.61 3.84
CA LYS A 162 -18.99 2.79 4.42
C LYS A 162 -18.36 3.05 5.78
N ILE A 163 -17.88 4.27 5.98
CA ILE A 163 -17.18 4.64 7.22
C ILE A 163 -17.90 5.76 7.97
N THR A 164 -17.63 5.81 9.26
CA THR A 164 -17.89 6.96 10.12
C THR A 164 -16.59 7.44 10.72
N VAL A 165 -16.46 8.75 10.89
CA VAL A 165 -15.27 9.37 11.49
C VAL A 165 -15.68 10.16 12.71
N THR A 166 -14.96 9.99 13.81
CA THR A 166 -15.17 10.73 15.04
C THR A 166 -13.87 11.38 15.53
N ALA A 167 -14.00 12.56 16.13
CA ALA A 167 -12.93 13.20 16.87
C ALA A 167 -13.53 13.79 18.17
N ASN A 168 -12.85 13.61 19.30
CA ASN A 168 -13.34 14.03 20.62
C ASN A 168 -14.81 13.60 20.88
N SER A 169 -15.14 12.35 20.53
CA SER A 169 -16.48 11.76 20.66
C SER A 169 -17.58 12.45 19.84
N LYS A 170 -17.22 13.28 18.86
CA LYS A 170 -18.18 13.93 17.94
C LYS A 170 -18.00 13.37 16.54
N ASN A 171 -19.12 13.17 15.85
CA ASN A 171 -19.09 12.78 14.43
C ASN A 171 -18.56 13.92 13.58
N ILE A 172 -17.68 13.59 12.64
CA ILE A 172 -17.14 14.50 11.65
C ILE A 172 -17.95 14.34 10.36
N PRO A 173 -18.48 15.43 9.79
CA PRO A 173 -19.14 15.38 8.49
C PRO A 173 -18.19 14.92 7.41
N LEU A 174 -18.63 14.00 6.54
CA LEU A 174 -17.85 13.46 5.44
C LEU A 174 -18.46 13.88 4.12
N ALA A 175 -17.62 14.30 3.17
CA ALA A 175 -18.00 14.39 1.76
C ALA A 175 -17.60 13.07 1.07
N GLU A 176 -18.58 12.40 0.46
CA GLU A 176 -18.39 11.14 -0.27
C GLU A 176 -18.28 11.39 -1.77
N ASN A 177 -17.27 10.85 -2.41
CA ASN A 177 -17.07 10.97 -3.84
C ASN A 177 -16.30 9.75 -4.40
N ASN A 178 -16.95 8.95 -5.27
CA ASN A 178 -16.31 7.85 -6.00
C ASN A 178 -15.46 6.90 -5.13
N GLY A 179 -15.99 6.45 -3.99
CA GLY A 179 -15.31 5.53 -3.07
C GLY A 179 -14.23 6.20 -2.22
N THR A 180 -14.26 7.52 -2.13
CA THR A 180 -13.46 8.29 -1.17
C THR A 180 -14.35 9.06 -0.21
N TYR A 181 -13.84 9.27 1.00
CA TYR A 181 -14.44 10.09 2.05
C TYR A 181 -13.45 11.17 2.43
N SER A 182 -13.87 12.43 2.36
CA SER A 182 -13.01 13.56 2.68
C SER A 182 -13.57 14.40 3.83
N PHE A 183 -12.66 14.95 4.64
CA PHE A 183 -12.97 15.85 5.75
C PHE A 183 -11.78 16.72 6.09
N ASP A 184 -12.05 17.90 6.65
CA ASP A 184 -11.00 18.79 7.15
C ASP A 184 -10.43 18.27 8.47
N THR A 185 -9.14 18.46 8.66
CA THR A 185 -8.47 18.08 9.92
C THR A 185 -7.82 19.26 10.60
N GLU A 186 -7.63 19.14 11.90
CA GLU A 186 -6.88 20.09 12.72
C GLU A 186 -5.55 19.48 13.15
N GLN A 187 -4.51 20.28 13.16
CA GLN A 187 -3.17 19.83 13.58
C GLN A 187 -3.19 19.31 15.02
N GLY A 188 -2.58 18.14 15.23
CA GLY A 188 -2.54 17.46 16.53
C GLY A 188 -3.80 16.65 16.86
N MET A 189 -4.87 16.78 16.09
CA MET A 189 -6.12 16.08 16.35
C MET A 189 -6.04 14.61 15.95
N VAL A 190 -6.77 13.79 16.69
CA VAL A 190 -6.92 12.35 16.47
C VAL A 190 -8.31 12.05 15.94
N TYR A 191 -8.38 11.34 14.83
CA TYR A 191 -9.61 10.91 14.17
C TYR A 191 -9.72 9.39 14.24
N THR A 192 -10.85 8.87 14.70
CA THR A 192 -11.15 7.44 14.73
C THR A 192 -12.13 7.12 13.61
N ILE A 193 -11.80 6.09 12.83
CA ILE A 193 -12.60 5.59 11.73
C ILE A 193 -13.18 4.25 12.13
N SER A 194 -14.49 4.13 12.02
CA SER A 194 -15.24 2.88 12.21
C SER A 194 -15.92 2.49 10.90
N VAL A 195 -15.96 1.18 10.64
CA VAL A 195 -16.52 0.55 9.44
C VAL A 195 -17.83 -0.16 9.80
#